data_0de35f0938bcfd652f4a7e62f4f9580e
#
_entry.id   0de35f0938bcfd652f4a7e62f4f9580e
#
_cell.length_a   1.000
_cell.length_b   1.000
_cell.length_c   1.000
_cell.angle_alpha   90.00
_cell.angle_beta   90.00
_cell.angle_gamma   90.00
#
_symmetry.space_group_name_H-M   'P 1'
#
loop_
_entity.id
_entity.type
_entity.pdbx_description
1 polymer ?
#
loop_
_entity_poly.entity_id
_entity_poly.type
_entity_poly.pdbx_seq_one_letter_code
_entity_poly.pdbx_strand_id
1 'polypeptide(L)'
;MGRPKQGRRPLCANCDPVSDKKILIFTTGFGDGHNSAARNLKDVFEHMPGFDAEVHDTYVEVNPGASRFLQVAYNISIQRVPVTWKAFFHVFDKTPVFEATLPTLGKLKAAMRALLLEKKPAAVVTTYPVYSYLLRALMESGEVATCPHFMVVTDSIVINRVWNRAPADWDLVANEPTADAMAEAGVPREKIKVLGFPVSPRFEELAKRPLPPGPPWKILYLPSASRRTVGKVVRGLTALEGIHLTVVTGRHRHLHDFLKKLDVPMSSFSLHGWTDRMPELLAESHLFIGKAGGAIVQETLAIARPMIISHVVAGQEEGNVELLADLGAGTLATTPEAIIEAVRVAMLESGGARWKRWRENLQRVSHPAAARQTAEFIAALSA
;
A
#
# COMPACT_ATOMS: atom_id res chain seq x y z
N MET A 1 -44.92 47.79 -28.96
CA MET A 1 -43.81 46.98 -29.49
C MET A 1 -43.39 45.98 -28.46
N GLY A 2 -43.90 44.75 -28.58
CA GLY A 2 -43.68 43.67 -27.58
C GLY A 2 -42.44 42.89 -27.93
N ARG A 3 -41.63 42.57 -26.89
CA ARG A 3 -40.49 41.65 -26.99
C ARG A 3 -40.99 40.17 -27.04
N PRO A 4 -40.45 39.30 -27.87
CA PRO A 4 -40.86 37.90 -27.93
C PRO A 4 -40.31 37.14 -26.72
N LYS A 5 -41.18 36.33 -26.10
CA LYS A 5 -40.83 35.35 -25.05
C LYS A 5 -40.00 34.23 -25.66
N GLN A 6 -38.77 34.09 -25.21
CA GLN A 6 -37.95 32.90 -25.51
C GLN A 6 -38.56 31.66 -24.86
N GLY A 7 -38.98 30.72 -25.70
CA GLY A 7 -39.50 29.43 -25.29
C GLY A 7 -38.40 28.61 -24.57
N ARG A 8 -38.67 28.17 -23.36
CA ARG A 8 -37.91 27.12 -22.69
C ARG A 8 -38.05 25.82 -23.48
N ARG A 9 -36.96 25.29 -24.00
CA ARG A 9 -36.92 23.91 -24.53
C ARG A 9 -37.26 22.96 -23.39
N PRO A 10 -38.11 21.92 -23.61
CA PRO A 10 -38.34 20.91 -22.58
C PRO A 10 -37.05 20.13 -22.36
N LEU A 11 -36.63 20.02 -21.11
CA LEU A 11 -35.65 19.04 -20.63
C LEU A 11 -36.22 17.66 -20.99
N CYS A 12 -35.45 16.84 -21.67
CA CYS A 12 -35.75 15.42 -21.88
C CYS A 12 -35.91 14.74 -20.55
N ALA A 13 -37.14 14.57 -20.07
CA ALA A 13 -37.51 13.71 -18.98
C ALA A 13 -37.65 12.29 -19.53
N ASN A 14 -36.55 11.54 -19.66
CA ASN A 14 -36.43 10.08 -19.76
C ASN A 14 -34.96 9.73 -20.16
N CYS A 15 -34.01 10.14 -19.35
CA CYS A 15 -32.80 9.36 -19.21
C CYS A 15 -33.02 8.54 -17.94
N ASP A 16 -33.32 7.26 -18.07
CA ASP A 16 -33.15 6.33 -16.98
C ASP A 16 -31.73 6.54 -16.43
N PRO A 17 -31.56 6.64 -15.11
CA PRO A 17 -30.22 6.74 -14.56
C PRO A 17 -29.46 5.49 -15.03
N VAL A 18 -28.45 5.71 -15.88
CA VAL A 18 -27.51 4.63 -16.24
C VAL A 18 -27.00 4.09 -14.91
N SER A 19 -27.40 2.86 -14.60
CA SER A 19 -26.93 2.24 -13.35
C SER A 19 -25.42 2.19 -13.39
N ASP A 20 -24.79 2.74 -12.36
CA ASP A 20 -23.32 2.74 -12.25
C ASP A 20 -22.77 1.32 -12.40
N LYS A 21 -21.71 1.18 -13.18
CA LYS A 21 -20.99 -0.09 -13.37
C LYS A 21 -20.36 -0.49 -12.05
N LYS A 22 -20.71 -1.67 -11.56
CA LYS A 22 -20.18 -2.20 -10.29
C LYS A 22 -18.77 -2.77 -10.46
N ILE A 23 -17.85 -2.34 -9.61
CA ILE A 23 -16.50 -2.93 -9.46
C ILE A 23 -16.44 -3.63 -8.11
N LEU A 24 -16.21 -4.93 -8.08
CA LEU A 24 -15.97 -5.66 -6.84
C LEU A 24 -14.48 -5.80 -6.58
N ILE A 25 -14.03 -5.36 -5.41
CA ILE A 25 -12.64 -5.42 -5.00
C ILE A 25 -12.51 -6.41 -3.84
N PHE A 26 -11.87 -7.56 -4.09
CA PHE A 26 -11.61 -8.57 -3.05
C PHE A 26 -10.23 -8.37 -2.44
N THR A 27 -10.19 -8.26 -1.11
CA THR A 27 -8.98 -8.02 -0.34
C THR A 27 -8.93 -8.91 0.91
N THR A 28 -7.82 -8.87 1.65
CA THR A 28 -7.68 -9.58 2.93
C THR A 28 -6.83 -8.80 3.92
N GLY A 29 -7.12 -8.99 5.20
CA GLY A 29 -6.42 -8.35 6.32
C GLY A 29 -5.05 -8.95 6.69
N PHE A 30 -4.45 -9.78 5.83
CA PHE A 30 -3.09 -10.31 6.04
C PHE A 30 -2.01 -9.31 5.63
N GLY A 31 -2.00 -8.13 6.24
CA GLY A 31 -1.11 -7.02 5.98
C GLY A 31 -1.85 -5.77 5.52
N ASP A 32 -1.31 -4.59 5.85
CA ASP A 32 -1.96 -3.33 5.53
C ASP A 32 -1.88 -2.99 4.03
N GLY A 33 -0.94 -3.59 3.28
CA GLY A 33 -0.73 -3.31 1.86
C GLY A 33 -1.96 -3.64 1.00
N HIS A 34 -2.50 -4.85 1.13
CA HIS A 34 -3.68 -5.30 0.38
C HIS A 34 -4.90 -4.42 0.63
N ASN A 35 -5.21 -4.19 1.90
CA ASN A 35 -6.33 -3.36 2.31
C ASN A 35 -6.15 -1.88 1.94
N SER A 36 -4.91 -1.38 1.97
CA SER A 36 -4.60 0.00 1.56
C SER A 36 -4.88 0.18 0.07
N ALA A 37 -4.35 -0.70 -0.78
CA ALA A 37 -4.59 -0.66 -2.22
C ALA A 37 -6.09 -0.74 -2.56
N ALA A 38 -6.82 -1.67 -1.93
CA ALA A 38 -8.26 -1.83 -2.13
C ALA A 38 -9.06 -0.58 -1.74
N ARG A 39 -8.78 0.01 -0.56
CA ARG A 39 -9.46 1.23 -0.10
C ARG A 39 -9.15 2.43 -0.98
N ASN A 40 -7.90 2.58 -1.41
CA ASN A 40 -7.49 3.71 -2.24
C ASN A 40 -8.11 3.64 -3.65
N LEU A 41 -8.26 2.44 -4.22
CA LEU A 41 -9.00 2.25 -5.46
C LEU A 41 -10.50 2.55 -5.30
N LYS A 42 -11.12 2.07 -4.21
CA LYS A 42 -12.51 2.38 -3.91
C LYS A 42 -12.72 3.89 -3.80
N ASP A 43 -11.85 4.60 -3.08
CA ASP A 43 -11.93 6.06 -2.92
C ASP A 43 -11.88 6.78 -4.28
N VAL A 44 -11.09 6.31 -5.24
CA VAL A 44 -11.09 6.85 -6.61
C VAL A 44 -12.40 6.55 -7.33
N PHE A 45 -12.89 5.31 -7.29
CA PHE A 45 -14.12 4.93 -8.00
C PHE A 45 -15.35 5.65 -7.45
N GLU A 46 -15.43 5.93 -6.14
CA GLU A 46 -16.51 6.72 -5.52
C GLU A 46 -16.63 8.15 -6.12
N HIS A 47 -15.54 8.65 -6.69
CA HIS A 47 -15.49 9.97 -7.34
C HIS A 47 -15.48 9.89 -8.88
N MET A 48 -15.55 8.67 -9.45
CA MET A 48 -15.54 8.44 -10.90
C MET A 48 -16.96 8.25 -11.43
N PRO A 49 -17.47 9.17 -12.26
CA PRO A 49 -18.84 9.07 -12.78
C PRO A 49 -19.10 7.76 -13.54
N GLY A 50 -20.23 7.12 -13.25
CA GLY A 50 -20.67 5.88 -13.92
C GLY A 50 -20.05 4.61 -13.34
N PHE A 51 -19.37 4.71 -12.19
CA PHE A 51 -18.80 3.56 -11.47
C PHE A 51 -19.16 3.61 -9.99
N ASP A 52 -19.36 2.41 -9.42
CA ASP A 52 -19.53 2.19 -7.99
C ASP A 52 -18.66 1.01 -7.57
N ALA A 53 -17.85 1.15 -6.51
CA ALA A 53 -16.92 0.13 -6.07
C ALA A 53 -17.19 -0.33 -4.64
N GLU A 54 -17.26 -1.64 -4.46
CA GLU A 54 -17.42 -2.28 -3.15
C GLU A 54 -16.15 -3.09 -2.82
N VAL A 55 -15.65 -2.95 -1.57
CA VAL A 55 -14.50 -3.71 -1.05
C VAL A 55 -14.99 -4.78 -0.11
N HIS A 56 -14.57 -6.03 -0.34
CA HIS A 56 -14.94 -7.20 0.44
C HIS A 56 -13.70 -7.92 0.99
N ASP A 57 -13.64 -8.08 2.31
CA ASP A 57 -12.75 -9.03 2.98
C ASP A 57 -13.57 -10.25 3.41
N THR A 58 -13.79 -11.16 2.46
CA THR A 58 -14.64 -12.33 2.69
C THR A 58 -14.06 -13.31 3.73
N TYR A 59 -12.75 -13.25 4.04
CA TYR A 59 -12.19 -13.99 5.18
C TYR A 59 -12.79 -13.52 6.51
N VAL A 60 -12.90 -12.20 6.68
CA VAL A 60 -13.48 -11.60 7.88
C VAL A 60 -14.99 -11.75 7.87
N GLU A 61 -15.65 -11.57 6.73
CA GLU A 61 -17.11 -11.63 6.58
C GLU A 61 -17.67 -13.03 6.86
N VAL A 62 -16.99 -14.09 6.38
CA VAL A 62 -17.45 -15.48 6.54
C VAL A 62 -17.20 -16.02 7.95
N ASN A 63 -16.07 -15.67 8.56
CA ASN A 63 -15.73 -16.16 9.90
C ASN A 63 -14.86 -15.15 10.67
N PRO A 64 -15.49 -14.11 11.28
CA PRO A 64 -14.77 -13.07 11.99
C PRO A 64 -13.85 -13.57 13.11
N GLY A 65 -14.29 -14.64 13.83
CA GLY A 65 -13.52 -15.23 14.92
C GLY A 65 -12.25 -15.93 14.44
N ALA A 66 -12.38 -16.82 13.44
CA ALA A 66 -11.24 -17.53 12.88
C ALA A 66 -10.26 -16.56 12.17
N SER A 67 -10.78 -15.58 11.44
CA SER A 67 -9.96 -14.56 10.78
C SER A 67 -9.15 -13.76 11.79
N ARG A 68 -9.77 -13.33 12.90
CA ARG A 68 -9.06 -12.62 13.97
C ARG A 68 -7.99 -13.51 14.63
N PHE A 69 -8.30 -14.78 14.86
CA PHE A 69 -7.34 -15.74 15.42
C PHE A 69 -6.15 -15.93 14.46
N LEU A 70 -6.41 -16.12 13.16
CA LEU A 70 -5.37 -16.28 12.15
C LEU A 70 -4.51 -15.01 12.01
N GLN A 71 -5.11 -13.81 12.02
CA GLN A 71 -4.37 -12.55 12.00
C GLN A 71 -3.48 -12.38 13.25
N VAL A 72 -3.97 -12.75 14.43
CA VAL A 72 -3.19 -12.70 15.67
C VAL A 72 -2.07 -13.73 15.64
N ALA A 73 -2.35 -14.98 15.23
CA ALA A 73 -1.36 -16.04 15.09
C ALA A 73 -0.28 -15.66 14.06
N TYR A 74 -0.66 -15.11 12.92
CA TYR A 74 0.21 -14.56 11.90
C TYR A 74 1.13 -13.48 12.47
N ASN A 75 0.59 -12.46 13.13
CA ASN A 75 1.38 -11.39 13.74
C ASN A 75 2.34 -11.89 14.83
N ILE A 76 1.92 -12.88 15.64
CA ILE A 76 2.76 -13.48 16.67
C ILE A 76 3.89 -14.30 16.03
N SER A 77 3.61 -15.10 15.01
CA SER A 77 4.63 -15.94 14.34
C SER A 77 5.70 -15.08 13.66
N ILE A 78 5.32 -14.02 13.00
CA ILE A 78 6.27 -13.06 12.39
C ILE A 78 7.16 -12.40 13.46
N GLN A 79 6.58 -11.98 14.59
CA GLN A 79 7.32 -11.24 15.61
C GLN A 79 8.19 -12.12 16.50
N ARG A 80 7.77 -13.37 16.80
CA ARG A 80 8.46 -14.22 17.80
C ARG A 80 9.29 -15.34 17.20
N VAL A 81 8.97 -15.79 15.98
CA VAL A 81 9.64 -16.96 15.37
C VAL A 81 9.92 -16.70 13.88
N PRO A 82 10.69 -15.67 13.53
CA PRO A 82 10.91 -15.26 12.14
C PRO A 82 11.58 -16.34 11.28
N VAL A 83 12.41 -17.21 11.89
CA VAL A 83 13.10 -18.30 11.16
C VAL A 83 12.12 -19.36 10.68
N THR A 84 11.17 -19.76 11.51
CA THR A 84 10.14 -20.76 11.11
C THR A 84 9.18 -20.16 10.07
N TRP A 85 8.90 -18.86 10.17
CA TRP A 85 8.10 -18.14 9.20
C TRP A 85 8.78 -18.11 7.82
N LYS A 86 10.08 -17.81 7.79
CA LYS A 86 10.87 -17.84 6.54
C LYS A 86 10.89 -19.23 5.92
N ALA A 87 11.04 -20.29 6.71
CA ALA A 87 10.99 -21.67 6.24
C ALA A 87 9.59 -22.05 5.68
N PHE A 88 8.53 -21.66 6.39
CA PHE A 88 7.15 -21.87 5.96
C PHE A 88 6.86 -21.14 4.65
N PHE A 89 7.23 -19.86 4.54
CA PHE A 89 7.10 -19.04 3.33
C PHE A 89 7.83 -19.68 2.15
N HIS A 90 9.04 -20.21 2.38
CA HIS A 90 9.85 -20.87 1.35
C HIS A 90 9.24 -22.20 0.87
N VAL A 91 8.60 -22.97 1.76
CA VAL A 91 7.88 -24.20 1.39
C VAL A 91 6.66 -23.87 0.52
N PHE A 92 5.89 -22.85 0.90
CA PHE A 92 4.76 -22.37 0.10
C PHE A 92 5.18 -21.84 -1.27
N ASP A 93 6.35 -21.20 -1.34
CA ASP A 93 6.89 -20.69 -2.60
C ASP A 93 7.37 -21.79 -3.56
N LYS A 94 7.94 -22.88 -3.03
CA LYS A 94 8.53 -23.94 -3.85
C LYS A 94 7.61 -25.11 -4.17
N THR A 95 6.47 -25.22 -3.49
CA THR A 95 5.59 -26.41 -3.62
C THR A 95 4.18 -26.01 -4.01
N PRO A 96 3.39 -26.91 -4.66
CA PRO A 96 1.97 -26.65 -4.98
C PRO A 96 1.05 -26.83 -3.75
N VAL A 97 1.58 -26.73 -2.53
CA VAL A 97 0.80 -26.88 -1.29
C VAL A 97 -0.31 -25.84 -1.22
N PHE A 98 -0.08 -24.63 -1.74
CA PHE A 98 -1.09 -23.59 -1.77
C PHE A 98 -2.32 -24.03 -2.57
N GLU A 99 -2.11 -24.49 -3.80
CA GLU A 99 -3.18 -24.97 -4.69
C GLU A 99 -3.94 -26.16 -4.07
N ALA A 100 -3.23 -27.02 -3.34
CA ALA A 100 -3.85 -28.13 -2.61
C ALA A 100 -4.74 -27.67 -1.44
N THR A 101 -4.58 -26.46 -0.93
CA THR A 101 -5.45 -25.90 0.11
C THR A 101 -6.74 -25.27 -0.43
N LEU A 102 -6.81 -24.93 -1.72
CA LEU A 102 -7.98 -24.26 -2.32
C LEU A 102 -9.32 -24.99 -2.09
N PRO A 103 -9.39 -26.35 -2.16
CA PRO A 103 -10.64 -27.06 -1.86
C PRO A 103 -11.16 -26.81 -0.43
N THR A 104 -10.26 -26.51 0.52
CA THR A 104 -10.67 -26.23 1.92
C THR A 104 -11.30 -24.86 2.08
N LEU A 105 -11.21 -24.00 1.08
CA LEU A 105 -11.76 -22.63 1.06
C LEU A 105 -13.21 -22.58 0.55
N GLY A 106 -13.97 -23.69 0.63
CA GLY A 106 -15.34 -23.79 0.11
C GLY A 106 -16.29 -22.72 0.63
N LYS A 107 -16.19 -22.32 1.91
CA LYS A 107 -17.00 -21.24 2.47
C LYS A 107 -16.65 -19.88 1.85
N LEU A 108 -15.36 -19.62 1.62
CA LEU A 108 -14.87 -18.40 1.00
C LEU A 108 -15.33 -18.33 -0.48
N LYS A 109 -15.21 -19.46 -1.20
CA LYS A 109 -15.71 -19.59 -2.59
C LYS A 109 -17.22 -19.35 -2.66
N ALA A 110 -17.99 -19.89 -1.72
CA ALA A 110 -19.45 -19.73 -1.65
C ALA A 110 -19.85 -18.26 -1.40
N ALA A 111 -19.18 -17.57 -0.47
CA ALA A 111 -19.41 -16.16 -0.21
C ALA A 111 -19.08 -15.28 -1.42
N MET A 112 -17.94 -15.51 -2.05
CA MET A 112 -17.55 -14.82 -3.29
C MET A 112 -18.57 -15.05 -4.41
N ARG A 113 -19.03 -16.30 -4.58
CA ARG A 113 -20.07 -16.65 -5.56
C ARG A 113 -21.37 -15.89 -5.29
N ALA A 114 -21.82 -15.81 -4.05
CA ALA A 114 -23.05 -15.09 -3.68
C ALA A 114 -22.97 -13.60 -4.05
N LEU A 115 -21.84 -12.95 -3.74
CA LEU A 115 -21.59 -11.54 -4.10
C LEU A 115 -21.58 -11.33 -5.62
N LEU A 116 -20.92 -12.20 -6.36
CA LEU A 116 -20.83 -12.11 -7.83
C LEU A 116 -22.20 -12.27 -8.49
N LEU A 117 -23.05 -13.20 -8.02
CA LEU A 117 -24.41 -13.41 -8.53
C LEU A 117 -25.35 -12.27 -8.16
N GLU A 118 -25.23 -11.70 -6.96
CA GLU A 118 -26.03 -10.59 -6.49
C GLU A 118 -25.68 -9.28 -7.21
N LYS A 119 -24.40 -8.94 -7.23
CA LYS A 119 -23.92 -7.63 -7.70
C LYS A 119 -23.69 -7.55 -9.20
N LYS A 120 -23.44 -8.68 -9.87
CA LYS A 120 -23.17 -8.78 -11.32
C LYS A 120 -22.16 -7.73 -11.79
N PRO A 121 -20.91 -7.75 -11.26
CA PRO A 121 -19.96 -6.68 -11.49
C PRO A 121 -19.55 -6.58 -12.97
N ALA A 122 -19.26 -5.35 -13.40
CA ALA A 122 -18.64 -5.07 -14.71
C ALA A 122 -17.17 -5.50 -14.75
N ALA A 123 -16.49 -5.52 -13.57
CA ALA A 123 -15.16 -6.07 -13.42
C ALA A 123 -14.91 -6.48 -11.96
N VAL A 124 -13.93 -7.37 -11.77
CA VAL A 124 -13.42 -7.78 -10.46
C VAL A 124 -11.97 -7.38 -10.32
N VAL A 125 -11.62 -6.81 -9.17
CA VAL A 125 -10.26 -6.50 -8.76
C VAL A 125 -9.88 -7.38 -7.57
N THR A 126 -8.70 -7.98 -7.59
CA THR A 126 -8.17 -8.74 -6.45
C THR A 126 -6.87 -8.11 -5.98
N THR A 127 -6.71 -7.89 -4.69
CA THR A 127 -5.45 -7.42 -4.09
C THR A 127 -4.73 -8.53 -3.33
N TYR A 128 -5.26 -9.76 -3.39
CA TYR A 128 -4.68 -10.94 -2.77
C TYR A 128 -4.91 -12.17 -3.68
N PRO A 129 -3.86 -12.95 -3.99
CA PRO A 129 -3.89 -13.93 -5.08
C PRO A 129 -4.92 -15.07 -4.89
N VAL A 130 -5.26 -15.45 -3.64
CA VAL A 130 -6.28 -16.48 -3.36
C VAL A 130 -7.58 -16.21 -4.09
N TYR A 131 -8.03 -14.96 -4.12
CA TYR A 131 -9.27 -14.58 -4.78
C TYR A 131 -9.23 -14.77 -6.29
N SER A 132 -8.06 -14.60 -6.91
CA SER A 132 -7.87 -14.83 -8.34
C SER A 132 -8.11 -16.30 -8.70
N TYR A 133 -7.59 -17.24 -7.89
CA TYR A 133 -7.85 -18.68 -8.08
C TYR A 133 -9.32 -19.04 -7.91
N LEU A 134 -9.97 -18.49 -6.85
CA LEU A 134 -11.38 -18.78 -6.58
C LEU A 134 -12.29 -18.19 -7.67
N LEU A 135 -12.01 -16.97 -8.12
CA LEU A 135 -12.75 -16.32 -9.20
C LEU A 135 -12.66 -17.12 -10.49
N ARG A 136 -11.44 -17.53 -10.89
CA ARG A 136 -11.22 -18.34 -12.09
C ARG A 136 -11.99 -19.65 -12.02
N ALA A 137 -11.91 -20.35 -10.89
CA ALA A 137 -12.64 -21.61 -10.70
C ALA A 137 -14.18 -21.44 -10.77
N LEU A 138 -14.72 -20.31 -10.31
CA LEU A 138 -16.15 -19.99 -10.40
C LEU A 138 -16.58 -19.66 -11.85
N MET A 139 -15.75 -18.95 -12.60
CA MET A 139 -16.00 -18.64 -14.00
C MET A 139 -15.92 -19.88 -14.90
N GLU A 140 -14.87 -20.71 -14.74
CA GLU A 140 -14.64 -21.92 -15.53
C GLU A 140 -15.71 -23.00 -15.28
N SER A 141 -16.22 -23.08 -14.05
CA SER A 141 -17.34 -23.99 -13.75
C SER A 141 -18.70 -23.51 -14.25
N GLY A 142 -18.78 -22.27 -14.78
CA GLY A 142 -20.05 -21.65 -15.20
C GLY A 142 -20.96 -21.25 -14.05
N GLU A 143 -20.46 -21.27 -12.79
CA GLU A 143 -21.24 -20.89 -11.62
C GLU A 143 -21.51 -19.38 -11.56
N VAL A 144 -20.67 -18.57 -12.22
CA VAL A 144 -20.83 -17.12 -12.36
C VAL A 144 -20.49 -16.69 -13.79
N ALA A 145 -21.02 -15.55 -14.21
CA ALA A 145 -20.70 -14.96 -15.52
C ALA A 145 -19.23 -14.55 -15.57
N THR A 146 -18.61 -14.62 -16.74
CA THR A 146 -17.27 -14.10 -16.98
C THR A 146 -17.28 -12.58 -16.97
N CYS A 147 -16.28 -11.97 -16.35
CA CYS A 147 -16.05 -10.54 -16.36
C CYS A 147 -14.53 -10.26 -16.35
N PRO A 148 -14.08 -9.07 -16.77
CA PRO A 148 -12.69 -8.66 -16.68
C PRO A 148 -12.16 -8.78 -15.26
N HIS A 149 -10.97 -9.39 -15.13
CA HIS A 149 -10.32 -9.62 -13.84
C HIS A 149 -8.94 -8.96 -13.79
N PHE A 150 -8.75 -8.09 -12.82
CA PHE A 150 -7.52 -7.35 -12.55
C PHE A 150 -6.92 -7.78 -11.22
N MET A 151 -5.66 -8.17 -11.21
CA MET A 151 -4.93 -8.47 -9.99
C MET A 151 -3.95 -7.33 -9.68
N VAL A 152 -4.14 -6.64 -8.56
CA VAL A 152 -3.20 -5.63 -8.05
C VAL A 152 -2.16 -6.34 -7.19
N VAL A 153 -0.94 -6.44 -7.69
CA VAL A 153 0.18 -7.06 -7.01
C VAL A 153 0.73 -6.09 -5.98
N THR A 154 0.66 -6.45 -4.71
CA THR A 154 1.05 -5.58 -3.60
C THR A 154 2.42 -5.88 -3.02
N ASP A 155 3.05 -6.99 -3.45
CA ASP A 155 4.44 -7.34 -3.14
C ASP A 155 5.40 -6.67 -4.15
N SER A 156 6.66 -6.46 -3.77
CA SER A 156 7.66 -5.81 -4.61
C SER A 156 8.88 -6.69 -4.78
N ILE A 157 9.41 -6.83 -6.00
CA ILE A 157 10.61 -7.54 -6.41
C ILE A 157 10.59 -9.02 -6.03
N VAL A 158 10.62 -9.35 -4.74
CA VAL A 158 10.53 -10.73 -4.25
C VAL A 158 9.06 -11.16 -4.26
N ILE A 159 8.62 -11.63 -5.43
CA ILE A 159 7.23 -12.03 -5.66
C ILE A 159 7.08 -13.53 -5.38
N ASN A 160 6.20 -13.88 -4.43
CA ASN A 160 5.89 -15.28 -4.16
C ASN A 160 5.22 -15.92 -5.38
N ARG A 161 5.56 -17.20 -5.63
CA ARG A 161 5.03 -18.00 -6.73
C ARG A 161 3.49 -18.05 -6.80
N VAL A 162 2.82 -17.86 -5.67
CA VAL A 162 1.36 -17.79 -5.61
C VAL A 162 0.82 -16.61 -6.42
N TRP A 163 1.52 -15.47 -6.46
CA TRP A 163 1.18 -14.34 -7.32
C TRP A 163 1.41 -14.67 -8.80
N ASN A 164 2.61 -15.18 -9.13
CA ASN A 164 3.01 -15.44 -10.51
C ASN A 164 2.14 -16.50 -11.21
N ARG A 165 1.48 -17.38 -10.44
CA ARG A 165 0.58 -18.41 -10.94
C ARG A 165 -0.89 -18.07 -10.82
N ALA A 166 -1.23 -17.02 -10.10
CA ALA A 166 -2.62 -16.60 -9.94
C ALA A 166 -3.20 -16.18 -11.29
N PRO A 167 -4.32 -16.75 -11.71
CA PRO A 167 -4.91 -16.42 -13.00
C PRO A 167 -5.57 -15.05 -12.94
N ALA A 168 -5.14 -14.14 -13.82
CA ALA A 168 -5.76 -12.83 -14.04
C ALA A 168 -5.78 -12.49 -15.53
N ASP A 169 -6.62 -11.57 -15.96
CA ASP A 169 -6.55 -11.03 -17.30
C ASP A 169 -5.45 -9.96 -17.37
N TRP A 170 -5.27 -9.22 -16.28
CA TRP A 170 -4.24 -8.19 -16.11
C TRP A 170 -3.61 -8.23 -14.72
N ASP A 171 -2.28 -8.16 -14.70
CA ASP A 171 -1.47 -8.03 -13.49
C ASP A 171 -0.98 -6.58 -13.38
N LEU A 172 -1.47 -5.85 -12.37
CA LEU A 172 -1.16 -4.45 -12.15
C LEU A 172 -0.07 -4.33 -11.08
N VAL A 173 1.10 -3.86 -11.47
CA VAL A 173 2.30 -3.87 -10.62
C VAL A 173 2.80 -2.46 -10.31
N ALA A 174 3.56 -2.34 -9.22
CA ALA A 174 4.02 -1.07 -8.71
C ALA A 174 5.19 -0.45 -9.50
N ASN A 175 6.05 -1.26 -10.11
CA ASN A 175 7.29 -0.81 -10.74
C ASN A 175 7.83 -1.83 -11.75
N GLU A 176 8.74 -1.40 -12.62
CA GLU A 176 9.35 -2.24 -13.66
C GLU A 176 10.12 -3.45 -13.08
N PRO A 177 10.95 -3.32 -12.01
CA PRO A 177 11.61 -4.49 -11.42
C PRO A 177 10.64 -5.59 -11.00
N THR A 178 9.46 -5.24 -10.49
CA THR A 178 8.41 -6.21 -10.17
C THR A 178 7.84 -6.85 -11.45
N ALA A 179 7.63 -6.07 -12.50
CA ALA A 179 7.16 -6.58 -13.79
C ALA A 179 8.15 -7.55 -14.41
N ASP A 180 9.44 -7.23 -14.36
CA ASP A 180 10.52 -8.08 -14.88
C ASP A 180 10.61 -9.38 -14.10
N ALA A 181 10.56 -9.35 -12.76
CA ALA A 181 10.56 -10.54 -11.92
C ALA A 181 9.36 -11.47 -12.21
N MET A 182 8.17 -10.90 -12.45
CA MET A 182 6.99 -11.69 -12.84
C MET A 182 7.11 -12.28 -14.24
N ALA A 183 7.66 -11.53 -15.19
CA ALA A 183 7.89 -12.01 -16.55
C ALA A 183 8.94 -13.14 -16.59
N GLU A 184 10.02 -13.02 -15.84
CA GLU A 184 11.02 -14.07 -15.63
C GLU A 184 10.43 -15.32 -14.99
N ALA A 185 9.44 -15.16 -14.11
CA ALA A 185 8.69 -16.27 -13.51
C ALA A 185 7.64 -16.89 -14.45
N GLY A 186 7.51 -16.40 -15.70
CA GLY A 186 6.66 -16.95 -16.74
C GLY A 186 5.29 -16.27 -16.93
N VAL A 187 5.03 -15.15 -16.28
CA VAL A 187 3.82 -14.35 -16.55
C VAL A 187 4.00 -13.61 -17.88
N PRO A 188 3.04 -13.71 -18.84
CA PRO A 188 3.16 -13.02 -20.12
C PRO A 188 3.29 -11.50 -19.94
N ARG A 189 4.36 -10.90 -20.49
CA ARG A 189 4.68 -9.48 -20.27
C ARG A 189 3.58 -8.54 -20.73
N GLU A 190 2.84 -8.93 -21.78
CA GLU A 190 1.69 -8.18 -22.31
C GLU A 190 0.52 -8.06 -21.34
N LYS A 191 0.40 -8.98 -20.36
CA LYS A 191 -0.61 -8.93 -19.29
C LYS A 191 -0.19 -8.08 -18.11
N ILE A 192 1.10 -7.73 -18.02
CA ILE A 192 1.63 -6.95 -16.89
C ILE A 192 1.57 -5.46 -17.25
N LYS A 193 0.94 -4.67 -16.38
CA LYS A 193 0.88 -3.20 -16.49
C LYS A 193 1.54 -2.55 -15.28
N VAL A 194 2.53 -1.71 -15.55
CA VAL A 194 3.21 -0.91 -14.52
C VAL A 194 2.45 0.40 -14.37
N LEU A 195 1.69 0.53 -13.29
CA LEU A 195 0.84 1.70 -13.01
C LEU A 195 1.19 2.39 -11.69
N GLY A 196 2.15 1.85 -10.95
CA GLY A 196 2.42 2.27 -9.59
C GLY A 196 1.55 1.50 -8.57
N PHE A 197 1.93 1.57 -7.31
CA PHE A 197 1.09 1.04 -6.22
C PHE A 197 -0.07 2.01 -5.96
N PRO A 198 -1.32 1.54 -5.84
CA PRO A 198 -2.48 2.40 -5.55
C PRO A 198 -2.38 3.03 -4.15
N VAL A 199 -1.64 4.11 -4.05
CA VAL A 199 -1.54 4.93 -2.83
C VAL A 199 -2.77 5.83 -2.67
N SER A 200 -2.94 6.48 -1.50
CA SER A 200 -4.04 7.41 -1.28
C SER A 200 -4.12 8.46 -2.40
N PRO A 201 -5.30 8.71 -2.99
CA PRO A 201 -5.48 9.74 -4.02
C PRO A 201 -5.02 11.13 -3.58
N ARG A 202 -4.98 11.39 -2.26
CA ARG A 202 -4.47 12.64 -1.69
C ARG A 202 -3.02 12.92 -2.07
N PHE A 203 -2.21 11.90 -2.33
CA PHE A 203 -0.81 12.07 -2.73
C PHE A 203 -0.66 12.76 -4.07
N GLU A 204 -1.61 12.63 -4.99
CA GLU A 204 -1.55 13.32 -6.29
C GLU A 204 -1.49 14.85 -6.12
N GLU A 205 -2.30 15.41 -5.23
CA GLU A 205 -2.28 16.84 -4.93
C GLU A 205 -1.13 17.24 -4.00
N LEU A 206 -0.80 16.38 -3.04
CA LEU A 206 0.28 16.63 -2.10
C LEU A 206 1.66 16.63 -2.78
N ALA A 207 1.87 15.80 -3.80
CA ALA A 207 3.12 15.73 -4.56
C ALA A 207 3.41 17.02 -5.36
N LYS A 208 2.37 17.78 -5.72
CA LYS A 208 2.50 19.07 -6.42
C LYS A 208 3.00 20.20 -5.49
N ARG A 209 2.89 20.01 -4.18
CA ARG A 209 3.31 21.00 -3.21
C ARG A 209 4.83 21.04 -3.08
N PRO A 210 5.45 22.22 -3.03
CA PRO A 210 6.88 22.30 -2.77
C PRO A 210 7.19 21.76 -1.38
N LEU A 211 8.35 21.11 -1.24
CA LEU A 211 8.85 20.77 0.08
C LEU A 211 9.09 22.03 0.90
N PRO A 212 8.79 21.99 2.21
CA PRO A 212 9.20 23.06 3.11
C PRO A 212 10.71 23.33 2.98
N PRO A 213 11.16 24.58 3.10
CA PRO A 213 12.60 24.85 3.14
C PRO A 213 13.22 24.22 4.39
N GLY A 214 14.42 23.75 4.29
CA GLY A 214 15.22 23.31 5.43
C GLY A 214 16.47 24.17 5.58
N PRO A 215 17.12 24.21 6.70
CA PRO A 215 16.71 23.74 8.02
C PRO A 215 15.56 24.57 8.65
N PRO A 216 14.77 24.02 9.62
CA PRO A 216 14.95 22.67 10.15
C PRO A 216 14.49 21.58 9.16
N TRP A 217 15.29 20.53 9.07
CA TRP A 217 14.94 19.34 8.29
C TRP A 217 13.87 18.54 9.03
N LYS A 218 12.70 18.38 8.42
CA LYS A 218 11.57 17.66 9.02
C LYS A 218 11.70 16.17 8.77
N ILE A 219 11.73 15.39 9.83
CA ILE A 219 11.81 13.92 9.80
C ILE A 219 10.53 13.35 10.37
N LEU A 220 9.89 12.44 9.64
CA LEU A 220 8.75 11.67 10.12
C LEU A 220 9.21 10.29 10.57
N TYR A 221 8.93 9.93 11.81
CA TYR A 221 9.29 8.62 12.37
C TYR A 221 8.04 7.85 12.79
N LEU A 222 7.86 6.67 12.20
CA LEU A 222 6.85 5.68 12.57
C LEU A 222 7.54 4.48 13.24
N PRO A 223 7.63 4.45 14.59
CA PRO A 223 8.44 3.47 15.31
C PRO A 223 7.84 2.07 15.32
N SER A 224 8.70 1.05 15.13
CA SER A 224 8.37 -0.38 15.22
C SER A 224 9.36 -1.10 16.16
N ALA A 225 9.71 -0.48 17.28
CA ALA A 225 10.72 -0.99 18.21
C ALA A 225 10.28 -0.83 19.66
N SER A 226 11.07 -1.34 20.60
CA SER A 226 10.82 -1.20 22.03
C SER A 226 10.84 0.27 22.48
N ARG A 227 10.10 0.60 23.54
CA ARG A 227 10.07 1.96 24.12
C ARG A 227 11.47 2.52 24.40
N ARG A 228 12.39 1.67 24.91
CA ARG A 228 13.79 2.08 25.20
C ARG A 228 14.53 2.47 23.92
N THR A 229 14.40 1.64 22.88
CA THR A 229 15.01 1.88 21.57
C THR A 229 14.46 3.18 20.97
N VAL A 230 13.14 3.34 20.93
CA VAL A 230 12.48 4.55 20.41
C VAL A 230 12.90 5.79 21.19
N GLY A 231 12.96 5.72 22.54
CA GLY A 231 13.42 6.83 23.38
C GLY A 231 14.86 7.27 23.10
N LYS A 232 15.77 6.31 22.81
CA LYS A 232 17.15 6.63 22.41
C LYS A 232 17.18 7.35 21.05
N VAL A 233 16.42 6.83 20.05
CA VAL A 233 16.33 7.46 18.72
C VAL A 233 15.78 8.88 18.84
N VAL A 234 14.68 9.09 19.58
CA VAL A 234 14.08 10.41 19.76
C VAL A 234 15.08 11.39 20.40
N ARG A 235 15.72 11.02 21.52
CA ARG A 235 16.71 11.90 22.15
C ARG A 235 17.88 12.23 21.23
N GLY A 236 18.41 11.21 20.53
CA GLY A 236 19.54 11.41 19.62
C GLY A 236 19.21 12.31 18.44
N LEU A 237 18.04 12.12 17.82
CA LEU A 237 17.64 12.94 16.67
C LEU A 237 17.25 14.38 17.07
N THR A 238 16.58 14.56 18.20
CA THR A 238 16.21 15.90 18.69
C THR A 238 17.39 16.70 19.23
N ALA A 239 18.51 16.04 19.54
CA ALA A 239 19.78 16.68 19.90
C ALA A 239 20.58 17.17 18.68
N LEU A 240 20.24 16.75 17.47
CA LEU A 240 20.88 17.23 16.25
C LEU A 240 20.36 18.60 15.88
N GLU A 241 21.24 19.59 15.80
CA GLU A 241 20.88 20.93 15.37
C GLU A 241 20.31 20.95 13.94
N GLY A 242 19.27 21.70 13.71
CA GLY A 242 18.62 21.80 12.39
C GLY A 242 17.69 20.64 12.05
N ILE A 243 17.36 19.75 13.00
CA ILE A 243 16.40 18.65 12.84
C ILE A 243 15.09 18.99 13.60
N HIS A 244 13.94 18.75 12.97
CA HIS A 244 12.65 18.65 13.62
C HIS A 244 12.07 17.26 13.43
N LEU A 245 11.85 16.54 14.53
CA LEU A 245 11.37 15.18 14.54
C LEU A 245 9.88 15.12 14.85
N THR A 246 9.08 14.57 13.93
CA THR A 246 7.68 14.22 14.14
C THR A 246 7.56 12.73 14.34
N VAL A 247 7.02 12.28 15.48
CA VAL A 247 6.78 10.87 15.77
C VAL A 247 5.29 10.57 15.74
N VAL A 248 4.92 9.51 15.02
CA VAL A 248 3.55 8.99 14.99
C VAL A 248 3.55 7.61 15.64
N THR A 249 2.89 7.47 16.78
CA THR A 249 2.84 6.21 17.54
C THR A 249 1.66 5.33 17.14
N GLY A 250 0.77 5.81 16.28
CA GLY A 250 -0.45 5.11 15.92
C GLY A 250 -1.31 4.79 17.15
N ARG A 251 -1.78 3.55 17.25
CA ARG A 251 -2.63 3.08 18.35
C ARG A 251 -1.85 2.63 19.60
N HIS A 252 -0.52 2.79 19.64
CA HIS A 252 0.33 2.38 20.76
C HIS A 252 0.33 3.41 21.91
N ARG A 253 -0.77 3.47 22.68
CA ARG A 253 -0.95 4.43 23.79
C ARG A 253 0.21 4.45 24.76
N HIS A 254 0.71 3.27 25.19
CA HIS A 254 1.82 3.20 26.13
C HIS A 254 3.15 3.79 25.60
N LEU A 255 3.38 3.72 24.29
CA LEU A 255 4.53 4.37 23.67
C LEU A 255 4.31 5.90 23.62
N HIS A 256 3.10 6.33 23.24
CA HIS A 256 2.72 7.74 23.22
C HIS A 256 2.91 8.39 24.60
N ASP A 257 2.38 7.77 25.66
CA ASP A 257 2.47 8.30 27.03
C ASP A 257 3.91 8.32 27.54
N PHE A 258 4.74 7.35 27.13
CA PHE A 258 6.16 7.34 27.44
C PHE A 258 6.89 8.49 26.73
N LEU A 259 6.65 8.71 25.44
CA LEU A 259 7.30 9.77 24.67
C LEU A 259 6.86 11.16 25.10
N LYS A 260 5.60 11.34 25.52
CA LYS A 260 5.09 12.59 26.08
C LYS A 260 5.83 13.06 27.34
N LYS A 261 6.41 12.11 28.10
CA LYS A 261 7.19 12.37 29.32
C LYS A 261 8.69 12.48 29.07
N LEU A 262 9.09 12.37 27.82
CA LEU A 262 10.50 12.41 27.47
C LEU A 262 11.01 13.86 27.56
N ASP A 263 12.12 14.05 28.26
CA ASP A 263 12.78 15.34 28.31
C ASP A 263 13.53 15.59 27.00
N VAL A 264 12.88 16.34 26.10
CA VAL A 264 13.40 16.74 24.79
C VAL A 264 12.87 18.14 24.43
N PRO A 265 13.62 18.94 23.66
CA PRO A 265 13.18 20.28 23.26
C PRO A 265 11.89 20.23 22.41
N MET A 266 10.82 20.87 22.88
CA MET A 266 9.55 20.92 22.13
C MET A 266 9.66 21.68 20.81
N SER A 267 10.65 22.54 20.64
CA SER A 267 10.93 23.24 19.38
C SER A 267 11.40 22.31 18.26
N SER A 268 12.00 21.17 18.60
CA SER A 268 12.52 20.15 17.66
C SER A 268 11.73 18.86 17.66
N PHE A 269 10.57 18.80 18.37
CA PHE A 269 9.83 17.55 18.55
C PHE A 269 8.30 17.77 18.44
N SER A 270 7.65 16.89 17.66
CA SER A 270 6.19 16.78 17.58
C SER A 270 5.76 15.34 17.77
N LEU A 271 4.67 15.12 18.51
CA LEU A 271 4.17 13.78 18.83
C LEU A 271 2.70 13.63 18.46
N HIS A 272 2.40 12.61 17.65
CA HIS A 272 1.04 12.24 17.29
C HIS A 272 0.74 10.81 17.76
N GLY A 273 -0.51 10.58 18.15
CA GLY A 273 -1.08 9.26 18.34
C GLY A 273 -1.50 8.63 17.01
N TRP A 274 -2.68 8.02 16.99
CA TRP A 274 -3.32 7.61 15.73
C TRP A 274 -3.79 8.85 14.97
N THR A 275 -3.55 8.85 13.66
CA THR A 275 -3.93 9.96 12.77
C THR A 275 -4.28 9.42 11.39
N ASP A 276 -5.23 10.07 10.74
CA ASP A 276 -5.58 9.91 9.32
C ASP A 276 -4.79 10.86 8.39
N ARG A 277 -3.94 11.71 8.98
CA ARG A 277 -3.12 12.70 8.28
C ARG A 277 -1.73 12.18 7.89
N MET A 278 -1.56 10.87 7.78
CA MET A 278 -0.27 10.30 7.35
C MET A 278 0.20 10.82 5.99
N PRO A 279 -0.68 10.95 4.96
CA PRO A 279 -0.26 11.51 3.67
C PRO A 279 0.30 12.94 3.79
N GLU A 280 -0.35 13.82 4.58
CA GLU A 280 0.12 15.19 4.79
C GLU A 280 1.43 15.22 5.57
N LEU A 281 1.53 14.47 6.66
CA LEU A 281 2.76 14.39 7.47
C LEU A 281 3.94 13.89 6.63
N LEU A 282 3.69 12.92 5.77
CA LEU A 282 4.70 12.39 4.84
C LEU A 282 5.08 13.45 3.78
N ALA A 283 4.10 14.17 3.22
CA ALA A 283 4.32 15.22 2.24
C ALA A 283 5.09 16.43 2.82
N GLU A 284 4.88 16.75 4.10
CA GLU A 284 5.54 17.84 4.81
C GLU A 284 6.95 17.46 5.31
N SER A 285 7.30 16.17 5.30
CA SER A 285 8.61 15.69 5.77
C SER A 285 9.64 15.63 4.65
N HIS A 286 10.91 15.75 5.00
CA HIS A 286 12.05 15.58 4.09
C HIS A 286 12.52 14.12 4.04
N LEU A 287 12.41 13.41 5.17
CA LEU A 287 12.88 12.05 5.37
C LEU A 287 11.87 11.27 6.18
N PHE A 288 11.66 10.03 5.81
CA PHE A 288 10.85 9.08 6.59
C PHE A 288 11.74 8.04 7.28
N ILE A 289 11.41 7.70 8.52
CA ILE A 289 12.03 6.59 9.27
C ILE A 289 10.93 5.63 9.68
N GLY A 290 11.05 4.35 9.33
CA GLY A 290 10.04 3.35 9.68
C GLY A 290 10.42 1.93 9.30
N LYS A 291 9.47 1.00 9.43
CA LYS A 291 9.65 -0.37 8.95
C LYS A 291 9.52 -0.46 7.44
N ALA A 292 10.10 -1.51 6.84
CA ALA A 292 10.03 -1.77 5.40
C ALA A 292 8.66 -2.32 4.93
N GLY A 293 7.55 -1.86 5.52
CA GLY A 293 6.21 -2.33 5.16
C GLY A 293 5.77 -1.89 3.76
N GLY A 294 5.11 -2.79 2.99
CA GLY A 294 4.78 -2.54 1.59
C GLY A 294 4.05 -1.21 1.34
N ALA A 295 2.93 -0.94 2.02
CA ALA A 295 2.18 0.29 1.80
C ALA A 295 3.01 1.56 2.05
N ILE A 296 3.70 1.65 3.21
CA ILE A 296 4.43 2.87 3.57
C ILE A 296 5.66 3.10 2.68
N VAL A 297 6.33 2.04 2.22
CA VAL A 297 7.41 2.16 1.24
C VAL A 297 6.86 2.74 -0.06
N GLN A 298 5.76 2.22 -0.57
CA GLN A 298 5.14 2.72 -1.79
C GLN A 298 4.62 4.16 -1.65
N GLU A 299 4.11 4.54 -0.48
CA GLU A 299 3.72 5.92 -0.17
C GLU A 299 4.94 6.87 -0.19
N THR A 300 6.09 6.45 0.36
CA THR A 300 7.33 7.23 0.30
C THR A 300 7.85 7.40 -1.12
N LEU A 301 7.77 6.34 -1.93
CA LEU A 301 8.13 6.38 -3.35
C LEU A 301 7.20 7.33 -4.12
N ALA A 302 5.90 7.22 -3.89
CA ALA A 302 4.88 8.01 -4.60
C ALA A 302 5.11 9.52 -4.52
N ILE A 303 5.64 10.01 -3.41
CA ILE A 303 5.92 11.44 -3.22
C ILE A 303 7.40 11.79 -3.12
N ALA A 304 8.26 10.89 -3.57
CA ALA A 304 9.72 11.07 -3.57
C ALA A 304 10.29 11.49 -2.21
N ARG A 305 9.96 10.72 -1.15
CA ARG A 305 10.52 10.91 0.20
C ARG A 305 11.54 9.82 0.50
N PRO A 306 12.83 10.16 0.65
CA PRO A 306 13.86 9.21 1.06
C PRO A 306 13.51 8.54 2.38
N MET A 307 13.94 7.29 2.54
CA MET A 307 13.58 6.48 3.68
C MET A 307 14.81 5.87 4.38
N ILE A 308 14.82 5.90 5.72
CA ILE A 308 15.67 5.07 6.54
C ILE A 308 14.82 3.92 7.10
N ILE A 309 15.15 2.70 6.71
CA ILE A 309 14.46 1.51 7.20
C ILE A 309 15.01 1.17 8.58
N SER A 310 14.16 1.25 9.61
CA SER A 310 14.52 0.96 10.99
C SER A 310 14.18 -0.45 11.46
N HIS A 311 13.34 -1.17 10.70
CA HIS A 311 12.91 -2.53 11.00
C HIS A 311 12.49 -3.25 9.74
N VAL A 312 12.73 -4.56 9.67
CA VAL A 312 12.39 -5.44 8.56
C VAL A 312 11.77 -6.73 9.08
N VAL A 313 10.64 -7.12 8.53
CA VAL A 313 10.05 -8.43 8.76
C VAL A 313 10.67 -9.41 7.76
N ALA A 314 11.41 -10.39 8.29
CA ALA A 314 12.12 -11.37 7.47
C ALA A 314 11.15 -12.16 6.56
N GLY A 315 11.53 -12.33 5.30
CA GLY A 315 10.80 -13.09 4.28
C GLY A 315 9.72 -12.30 3.54
N GLN A 316 9.17 -11.21 4.13
CA GLN A 316 8.09 -10.43 3.50
C GLN A 316 8.51 -9.03 3.08
N GLU A 317 9.39 -8.40 3.87
CA GLU A 317 9.77 -7.01 3.66
C GLU A 317 11.18 -6.87 3.06
N GLU A 318 11.89 -8.00 2.83
CA GLU A 318 13.25 -8.00 2.27
C GLU A 318 13.28 -7.37 0.87
N GLY A 319 12.29 -7.66 0.01
CA GLY A 319 12.17 -7.05 -1.32
C GLY A 319 11.99 -5.53 -1.31
N ASN A 320 11.37 -4.98 -0.26
CA ASN A 320 11.26 -3.52 -0.11
C ASN A 320 12.60 -2.87 0.29
N VAL A 321 13.44 -3.59 1.04
CA VAL A 321 14.80 -3.14 1.36
C VAL A 321 15.65 -3.13 0.09
N GLU A 322 15.59 -4.20 -0.69
CA GLU A 322 16.27 -4.34 -1.99
C GLU A 322 15.84 -3.25 -2.95
N LEU A 323 14.52 -3.03 -3.12
CA LEU A 323 13.98 -1.95 -3.96
C LEU A 323 14.55 -0.58 -3.60
N LEU A 324 14.59 -0.22 -2.32
CA LEU A 324 15.13 1.07 -1.89
C LEU A 324 16.65 1.17 -2.06
N ALA A 325 17.37 0.06 -1.92
CA ALA A 325 18.81 0.00 -2.15
C ALA A 325 19.15 0.18 -3.64
N ASP A 326 18.46 -0.55 -4.53
CA ASP A 326 18.66 -0.49 -5.98
C ASP A 326 18.31 0.89 -6.56
N LEU A 327 17.25 1.50 -6.04
CA LEU A 327 16.88 2.88 -6.38
C LEU A 327 17.89 3.90 -5.81
N GLY A 328 18.79 3.51 -4.92
CA GLY A 328 19.64 4.45 -4.20
C GLY A 328 18.82 5.54 -3.51
N ALA A 329 17.74 5.14 -2.83
CA ALA A 329 16.69 6.04 -2.31
C ALA A 329 16.58 6.05 -0.78
N GLY A 330 17.46 5.33 -0.10
CA GLY A 330 17.44 5.19 1.34
C GLY A 330 18.55 4.29 1.87
N THR A 331 18.42 3.87 3.13
CA THR A 331 19.36 2.95 3.77
C THR A 331 18.68 2.15 4.88
N LEU A 332 19.27 1.00 5.20
CA LEU A 332 18.89 0.18 6.35
C LEU A 332 19.72 0.60 7.58
N ALA A 333 19.03 0.91 8.69
CA ALA A 333 19.65 1.26 9.95
C ALA A 333 18.74 0.76 11.09
N THR A 334 19.14 -0.32 11.78
CA THR A 334 18.27 -1.04 12.73
C THR A 334 18.58 -0.77 14.20
N THR A 335 19.68 -0.08 14.50
CA THR A 335 20.03 0.35 15.86
C THR A 335 19.83 1.85 16.04
N PRO A 336 19.58 2.35 17.27
CA PRO A 336 19.45 3.77 17.51
C PRO A 336 20.65 4.58 16.99
N GLU A 337 21.84 4.10 17.24
CA GLU A 337 23.10 4.74 16.86
C GLU A 337 23.23 4.81 15.32
N ALA A 338 22.88 3.71 14.61
CA ALA A 338 22.92 3.65 13.16
C ALA A 338 21.85 4.57 12.53
N ILE A 339 20.64 4.68 13.12
CA ILE A 339 19.58 5.58 12.65
C ILE A 339 20.02 7.04 12.79
N ILE A 340 20.55 7.43 13.95
CA ILE A 340 21.01 8.79 14.19
C ILE A 340 22.15 9.15 13.22
N GLU A 341 23.10 8.25 13.04
CA GLU A 341 24.22 8.42 12.13
C GLU A 341 23.75 8.51 10.66
N ALA A 342 22.81 7.67 10.24
CA ALA A 342 22.25 7.72 8.89
C ALA A 342 21.55 9.06 8.60
N VAL A 343 20.83 9.62 9.59
CA VAL A 343 20.22 10.95 9.47
C VAL A 343 21.30 12.03 9.39
N ARG A 344 22.29 11.99 10.27
CA ARG A 344 23.40 12.95 10.31
C ARG A 344 24.13 13.02 8.96
N VAL A 345 24.49 11.86 8.43
CA VAL A 345 25.21 11.74 7.15
C VAL A 345 24.32 12.15 5.96
N ALA A 346 23.03 11.79 5.98
CA ALA A 346 22.15 12.09 4.86
C ALA A 346 21.76 13.58 4.79
N MET A 347 21.46 14.18 5.94
CA MET A 347 20.80 15.48 6.01
C MET A 347 21.75 16.64 6.36
N LEU A 348 22.76 16.40 7.21
CA LEU A 348 23.60 17.46 7.77
C LEU A 348 24.98 17.54 7.12
N GLU A 349 25.55 16.41 6.72
CA GLU A 349 26.85 16.42 6.03
C GLU A 349 26.73 16.94 4.59
N SER A 350 27.76 17.66 4.14
CA SER A 350 27.88 18.16 2.78
C SER A 350 26.61 18.88 2.29
N GLY A 351 25.93 19.60 3.17
CA GLY A 351 24.70 20.35 2.85
C GLY A 351 23.54 19.46 2.38
N GLY A 352 23.46 18.21 2.88
CA GLY A 352 22.43 17.26 2.53
C GLY A 352 22.57 16.61 1.15
N ALA A 353 23.78 16.56 0.61
CA ALA A 353 24.03 16.01 -0.73
C ALA A 353 23.53 14.58 -0.92
N ARG A 354 23.64 13.74 0.10
CA ARG A 354 23.14 12.36 0.05
C ARG A 354 21.62 12.33 -0.03
N TRP A 355 20.93 13.09 0.79
CA TRP A 355 19.48 13.23 0.77
C TRP A 355 18.98 13.75 -0.59
N LYS A 356 19.63 14.79 -1.16
CA LYS A 356 19.28 15.34 -2.48
C LYS A 356 19.33 14.26 -3.55
N ARG A 357 20.40 13.48 -3.60
CA ARG A 357 20.56 12.36 -4.54
C ARG A 357 19.49 11.29 -4.35
N TRP A 358 19.20 10.88 -3.12
CA TRP A 358 18.12 9.93 -2.85
C TRP A 358 16.79 10.42 -3.36
N ARG A 359 16.49 11.69 -3.12
CA ARG A 359 15.26 12.30 -3.58
C ARG A 359 15.17 12.40 -5.09
N GLU A 360 16.24 12.80 -5.76
CA GLU A 360 16.33 12.85 -7.24
C GLU A 360 16.07 11.47 -7.87
N ASN A 361 16.63 10.41 -7.30
CA ASN A 361 16.37 9.04 -7.74
C ASN A 361 14.88 8.69 -7.60
N LEU A 362 14.26 9.02 -6.47
CA LEU A 362 12.82 8.77 -6.24
C LEU A 362 11.95 9.58 -7.20
N GLN A 363 12.29 10.81 -7.53
CA GLN A 363 11.51 11.63 -8.46
C GLN A 363 11.39 11.01 -9.85
N ARG A 364 12.34 10.17 -10.27
CA ARG A 364 12.32 9.47 -11.56
C ARG A 364 11.31 8.32 -11.60
N VAL A 365 10.96 7.77 -10.44
CA VAL A 365 10.10 6.59 -10.29
C VAL A 365 8.82 6.88 -9.49
N SER A 366 8.55 8.14 -9.21
CA SER A 366 7.41 8.57 -8.40
C SER A 366 6.10 8.45 -9.20
N HIS A 367 5.09 7.79 -8.60
CA HIS A 367 3.76 7.60 -9.18
C HIS A 367 2.64 8.04 -8.19
N PRO A 368 2.51 9.34 -7.89
CA PRO A 368 1.51 9.82 -6.93
C PRO A 368 0.06 9.65 -7.39
N ALA A 369 -0.16 9.54 -8.71
CA ALA A 369 -1.47 9.34 -9.33
C ALA A 369 -1.81 7.85 -9.58
N ALA A 370 -1.03 6.91 -9.00
CA ALA A 370 -1.15 5.48 -9.29
C ALA A 370 -2.58 4.93 -9.07
N ALA A 371 -3.27 5.32 -7.99
CA ALA A 371 -4.63 4.87 -7.73
C ALA A 371 -5.61 5.32 -8.83
N ARG A 372 -5.52 6.58 -9.26
CA ARG A 372 -6.35 7.12 -10.36
C ARG A 372 -6.03 6.43 -11.68
N GLN A 373 -4.76 6.32 -12.05
CA GLN A 373 -4.35 5.65 -13.30
C GLN A 373 -4.78 4.17 -13.33
N THR A 374 -4.69 3.48 -12.20
CA THR A 374 -5.17 2.10 -12.06
C THR A 374 -6.69 2.02 -12.23
N ALA A 375 -7.45 2.91 -11.58
CA ALA A 375 -8.91 2.95 -11.72
C ALA A 375 -9.35 3.29 -13.14
N GLU A 376 -8.70 4.25 -13.81
CA GLU A 376 -8.94 4.61 -15.22
C GLU A 376 -8.67 3.43 -16.16
N PHE A 377 -7.58 2.69 -15.94
CA PHE A 377 -7.25 1.50 -16.72
C PHE A 377 -8.32 0.41 -16.56
N ILE A 378 -8.74 0.14 -15.33
CA ILE A 378 -9.81 -0.82 -15.03
C ILE A 378 -11.12 -0.36 -15.69
N ALA A 379 -11.51 0.91 -15.52
CA ALA A 379 -12.74 1.48 -16.07
C ALA A 379 -12.81 1.36 -17.60
N ALA A 380 -11.70 1.62 -18.29
CA ALA A 380 -11.61 1.53 -19.74
C ALA A 380 -11.86 0.12 -20.30
N LEU A 381 -11.57 -0.92 -19.51
CA LEU A 381 -11.72 -2.33 -19.89
C LEU A 381 -12.96 -3.00 -19.27
N SER A 382 -13.71 -2.27 -18.44
CA SER A 382 -14.95 -2.72 -17.79
C SER A 382 -16.18 -2.33 -18.62
N ALA A 383 -16.12 -2.52 -19.92
CA ALA A 383 -17.14 -2.06 -20.86
C ALA A 383 -18.43 -2.91 -20.82
#